data_9c8ef7ce81e05053755547c1228245f4
#
_entry.id   9c8ef7ce81e05053755547c1228245f4
#
_cell.length_a   1.000
_cell.length_b   1.000
_cell.length_c   1.000
_cell.angle_alpha   90.00
_cell.angle_beta   90.00
_cell.angle_gamma   90.00
#
_symmetry.space_group_name_H-M   'P 1'
#
loop_
_entity.id
_entity.type
_entity.pdbx_description
1 polymer ?
#
loop_
_entity_poly.entity_id
_entity_poly.type
_entity_poly.pdbx_seq_one_letter_code
_entity_poly.pdbx_strand_id
1 'polypeptide(L)'
;MMFHILLKKQMTEIFRAYFYDAKKNKKRSVFSTVLFFGFFIILMVGIVGGMFAYLADSLCKPFAMVNMKWLYFLIMGMIAIALGTFGSVFNTYSGLYLSKDNDLLLSMPIPIRSILTIRLASVYLMGLMYSAIVMLPAVIVYWIEVEATPLTIVGPVLLILLISLLVLILSCVLGWCVAKISLKLKNKSFITVILSLSFFALYYFVYFKAQDLIQNLLMNAAVYGEKVKGSAYPVYLFGKIGEGDLLAMLLYTAVIAVLCALTFVVLSRSFIKIATSSGSVKKVVYKEKKEKRKTPFMAILQKEFGRFLSSPNYMLNCGLGVIAFPIVGVVMLFKGNDILDFMNMIFGSEREGMLIVLVVTALSLLASMNDMVVPSVSLEGKNIWIAQSLPVDLWQVLRAKLSVQLLLTIVPLIVCEICFAFVMPSHGIETILGLIVPIVFAIFLTLFGLFLGLQMPNLSWTNELAPIKQSLSVVISMFGGWVVSVVLSVLYYTMAYPMGVSLYFAVILVAFAVASVVLCIWLKKKGTIIFANLSA
;
A
#
# COMPACT_ATOMS: atom_id res chain seq x y z
N MET A 1 -30.06 -20.68 -9.33
CA MET A 1 -29.75 -20.96 -7.92
C MET A 1 -28.26 -20.91 -7.62
N MET A 2 -27.41 -21.66 -8.33
CA MET A 2 -25.94 -21.75 -8.09
C MET A 2 -25.18 -20.42 -8.25
N PHE A 3 -25.48 -19.63 -9.31
CA PHE A 3 -24.90 -18.31 -9.53
C PHE A 3 -25.14 -17.34 -8.36
N HIS A 4 -26.36 -17.31 -7.83
CA HIS A 4 -26.71 -16.45 -6.69
C HIS A 4 -25.96 -16.83 -5.42
N ILE A 5 -25.77 -18.14 -5.16
CA ILE A 5 -25.02 -18.63 -4.00
C ILE A 5 -23.55 -18.22 -4.09
N LEU A 6 -22.94 -18.38 -5.28
CA LEU A 6 -21.54 -17.99 -5.51
C LEU A 6 -21.36 -16.47 -5.44
N LEU A 7 -22.30 -15.69 -5.98
CA LEU A 7 -22.27 -14.23 -5.87
C LEU A 7 -22.38 -13.78 -4.41
N LYS A 8 -23.30 -14.37 -3.64
CA LYS A 8 -23.45 -14.12 -2.20
C LYS A 8 -22.17 -14.47 -1.43
N LYS A 9 -21.54 -15.62 -1.75
CA LYS A 9 -20.24 -16.01 -1.19
C LYS A 9 -19.19 -14.94 -1.46
N GLN A 10 -19.04 -14.54 -2.72
CA GLN A 10 -18.01 -13.57 -3.12
C GLN A 10 -18.21 -12.19 -2.48
N MET A 11 -19.47 -11.71 -2.43
CA MET A 11 -19.80 -10.47 -1.73
C MET A 11 -19.50 -10.57 -0.23
N THR A 12 -19.85 -11.70 0.38
CA THR A 12 -19.55 -11.93 1.79
C THR A 12 -18.04 -11.96 2.05
N GLU A 13 -17.22 -12.49 1.14
CA GLU A 13 -15.75 -12.51 1.25
C GLU A 13 -15.15 -11.10 1.17
N ILE A 14 -15.60 -10.27 0.23
CA ILE A 14 -15.15 -8.87 0.11
C ILE A 14 -15.41 -8.11 1.41
N PHE A 15 -16.62 -8.25 1.94
CA PHE A 15 -17.06 -7.50 3.12
C PHE A 15 -16.81 -8.24 4.45
N ARG A 16 -16.23 -9.44 4.42
CA ARG A 16 -16.03 -10.28 5.62
C ARG A 16 -15.21 -9.56 6.70
N ALA A 17 -14.18 -8.83 6.32
CA ALA A 17 -13.34 -8.08 7.26
C ALA A 17 -14.12 -7.03 8.06
N TYR A 18 -15.22 -6.51 7.50
CA TYR A 18 -16.07 -5.50 8.13
C TYR A 18 -17.06 -6.10 9.12
N PHE A 19 -17.64 -7.27 8.81
CA PHE A 19 -18.71 -7.89 9.59
C PHE A 19 -18.26 -9.01 10.53
N TYR A 20 -17.03 -9.51 10.36
CA TYR A 20 -16.54 -10.69 11.05
C TYR A 20 -15.23 -10.42 11.78
N ASP A 21 -15.20 -10.74 13.08
CA ASP A 21 -13.98 -10.73 13.88
C ASP A 21 -13.26 -12.07 13.73
N ALA A 22 -12.17 -12.07 12.97
CA ALA A 22 -11.38 -13.28 12.71
C ALA A 22 -10.74 -13.84 13.99
N LYS A 23 -10.47 -12.98 15.01
CA LYS A 23 -9.86 -13.41 16.28
C LYS A 23 -10.85 -14.19 17.15
N LYS A 24 -12.08 -13.72 17.21
CA LYS A 24 -13.15 -14.32 18.05
C LYS A 24 -13.96 -15.38 17.32
N ASN A 25 -13.69 -15.59 16.02
CA ASN A 25 -14.48 -16.46 15.14
C ASN A 25 -15.98 -16.19 15.23
N LYS A 26 -16.37 -14.92 15.47
CA LYS A 26 -17.76 -14.48 15.68
C LYS A 26 -18.05 -13.25 14.82
N LYS A 27 -19.33 -13.01 14.53
CA LYS A 27 -19.76 -11.74 13.92
C LYS A 27 -19.44 -10.60 14.89
N ARG A 28 -18.94 -9.48 14.35
CA ARG A 28 -18.74 -8.25 15.15
C ARG A 28 -20.09 -7.78 15.72
N SER A 29 -20.06 -7.13 16.87
CA SER A 29 -21.26 -6.46 17.38
C SER A 29 -21.70 -5.36 16.42
N VAL A 30 -22.99 -5.08 16.37
CA VAL A 30 -23.56 -4.04 15.50
C VAL A 30 -22.88 -2.70 15.76
N PHE A 31 -22.66 -2.34 17.02
CA PHE A 31 -21.97 -1.10 17.40
C PHE A 31 -20.53 -1.03 16.83
N SER A 32 -19.75 -2.09 16.97
CA SER A 32 -18.38 -2.14 16.43
C SER A 32 -18.37 -2.06 14.89
N THR A 33 -19.36 -2.65 14.25
CA THR A 33 -19.49 -2.61 12.78
C THR A 33 -19.87 -1.20 12.32
N VAL A 34 -20.83 -0.55 12.96
CA VAL A 34 -21.25 0.83 12.65
C VAL A 34 -20.10 1.81 12.87
N LEU A 35 -19.37 1.68 13.98
CA LEU A 35 -18.22 2.55 14.28
C LEU A 35 -17.10 2.38 13.24
N PHE A 36 -16.82 1.15 12.82
CA PHE A 36 -15.81 0.88 11.81
C PHE A 36 -16.23 1.41 10.42
N PHE A 37 -17.48 1.21 10.02
CA PHE A 37 -18.02 1.77 8.78
C PHE A 37 -18.06 3.30 8.82
N GLY A 38 -18.50 3.89 9.94
CA GLY A 38 -18.51 5.35 10.13
C GLY A 38 -17.12 5.95 10.00
N PHE A 39 -16.13 5.35 10.65
CA PHE A 39 -14.72 5.78 10.52
C PHE A 39 -14.22 5.68 9.07
N PHE A 40 -14.49 4.57 8.39
CA PHE A 40 -14.08 4.38 7.00
C PHE A 40 -14.76 5.39 6.06
N ILE A 41 -16.05 5.66 6.24
CA ILE A 41 -16.79 6.67 5.46
C ILE A 41 -16.20 8.08 5.70
N ILE A 42 -15.98 8.45 6.97
CA ILE A 42 -15.38 9.77 7.30
C ILE A 42 -14.00 9.90 6.64
N LEU A 43 -13.16 8.86 6.69
CA LEU A 43 -11.83 8.89 6.11
C LEU A 43 -11.87 8.94 4.58
N MET A 44 -12.63 8.05 3.95
CA MET A 44 -12.64 7.93 2.49
C MET A 44 -13.49 9.01 1.82
N VAL A 45 -14.68 9.28 2.33
CA VAL A 45 -15.57 10.28 1.74
C VAL A 45 -15.25 11.67 2.26
N GLY A 46 -14.99 11.84 3.58
CA GLY A 46 -14.71 13.14 4.17
C GLY A 46 -13.34 13.68 3.78
N ILE A 47 -12.27 12.92 4.00
CA ILE A 47 -10.90 13.42 3.72
C ILE A 47 -10.58 13.28 2.24
N VAL A 48 -10.59 12.05 1.70
CA VAL A 48 -10.15 11.81 0.32
C VAL A 48 -11.15 12.40 -0.68
N GLY A 49 -12.46 12.20 -0.46
CA GLY A 49 -13.51 12.80 -1.28
C GLY A 49 -13.50 14.34 -1.22
N GLY A 50 -13.22 14.91 -0.03
CA GLY A 50 -13.07 16.36 0.15
C GLY A 50 -11.90 16.95 -0.65
N MET A 51 -10.77 16.25 -0.72
CA MET A 51 -9.64 16.67 -1.57
C MET A 51 -10.04 16.71 -3.05
N PHE A 52 -10.77 15.70 -3.53
CA PHE A 52 -11.24 15.69 -4.92
C PHE A 52 -12.38 16.69 -5.16
N ALA A 53 -13.23 16.99 -4.16
CA ALA A 53 -14.22 18.05 -4.25
C ALA A 53 -13.56 19.42 -4.39
N TYR A 54 -12.51 19.70 -3.62
CA TYR A 54 -11.73 20.92 -3.73
C TYR A 54 -11.06 21.05 -5.12
N LEU A 55 -10.45 19.98 -5.61
CA LEU A 55 -9.88 19.95 -6.96
C LEU A 55 -10.96 20.16 -8.03
N ALA A 56 -12.11 19.53 -7.87
CA ALA A 56 -13.24 19.66 -8.78
C ALA A 56 -13.77 21.11 -8.82
N ASP A 57 -13.92 21.76 -7.68
CA ASP A 57 -14.36 23.17 -7.60
C ASP A 57 -13.35 24.12 -8.28
N SER A 58 -12.06 23.92 -8.03
CA SER A 58 -10.98 24.72 -8.62
C SER A 58 -10.89 24.58 -10.14
N LEU A 59 -11.36 23.48 -10.72
CA LEU A 59 -11.35 23.23 -12.16
C LEU A 59 -12.68 23.57 -12.83
N CYS A 60 -13.82 23.31 -12.17
CA CYS A 60 -15.14 23.42 -12.78
C CYS A 60 -15.46 24.86 -13.21
N LYS A 61 -15.28 25.83 -12.33
CA LYS A 61 -15.57 27.25 -12.58
C LYS A 61 -14.79 27.83 -13.78
N PRO A 62 -13.44 27.71 -13.83
CA PRO A 62 -12.68 28.24 -14.97
C PRO A 62 -13.09 27.61 -16.31
N PHE A 63 -13.27 26.28 -16.34
CA PHE A 63 -13.63 25.58 -17.57
C PHE A 63 -15.09 25.85 -18.01
N ALA A 64 -16.01 26.07 -17.07
CA ALA A 64 -17.38 26.45 -17.37
C ALA A 64 -17.44 27.85 -18.00
N MET A 65 -16.65 28.81 -17.50
CA MET A 65 -16.58 30.18 -18.05
C MET A 65 -16.07 30.23 -19.51
N VAL A 66 -15.16 29.33 -19.87
CA VAL A 66 -14.56 29.25 -21.22
C VAL A 66 -15.35 28.29 -22.14
N ASN A 67 -16.52 27.78 -21.73
CA ASN A 67 -17.32 26.78 -22.45
C ASN A 67 -16.58 25.49 -22.78
N MET A 68 -15.64 25.08 -21.91
CA MET A 68 -14.82 23.85 -22.03
C MET A 68 -15.15 22.82 -20.94
N LYS A 69 -16.44 22.64 -20.64
CA LYS A 69 -16.93 21.68 -19.62
C LYS A 69 -16.48 20.24 -19.89
N TRP A 70 -16.34 19.86 -21.16
CA TRP A 70 -15.82 18.55 -21.57
C TRP A 70 -14.40 18.31 -21.07
N LEU A 71 -13.54 19.34 -21.00
CA LEU A 71 -12.16 19.23 -20.52
C LEU A 71 -12.12 18.95 -19.01
N TYR A 72 -13.06 19.53 -18.26
CA TYR A 72 -13.26 19.21 -16.85
C TYR A 72 -13.52 17.71 -16.62
N PHE A 73 -14.52 17.15 -17.35
CA PHE A 73 -14.84 15.73 -17.25
C PHE A 73 -13.72 14.83 -17.77
N LEU A 74 -12.97 15.28 -18.77
CA LEU A 74 -11.79 14.56 -19.26
C LEU A 74 -10.72 14.45 -18.17
N ILE A 75 -10.36 15.55 -17.52
CA ILE A 75 -9.32 15.57 -16.48
C ILE A 75 -9.75 14.73 -15.28
N MET A 76 -10.95 14.96 -14.73
CA MET A 76 -11.46 14.21 -13.59
C MET A 76 -11.63 12.71 -13.93
N GLY A 77 -12.07 12.40 -15.15
CA GLY A 77 -12.19 11.04 -15.64
C GLY A 77 -10.84 10.33 -15.78
N MET A 78 -9.81 11.01 -16.29
CA MET A 78 -8.45 10.45 -16.38
C MET A 78 -7.85 10.15 -15.00
N ILE A 79 -8.05 11.06 -14.03
CA ILE A 79 -7.64 10.84 -12.63
C ILE A 79 -8.39 9.64 -12.05
N ALA A 80 -9.70 9.53 -12.27
CA ALA A 80 -10.51 8.41 -11.80
C ALA A 80 -10.08 7.07 -12.41
N ILE A 81 -9.78 7.04 -13.73
CA ILE A 81 -9.28 5.85 -14.43
C ILE A 81 -7.91 5.45 -13.87
N ALA A 82 -6.99 6.39 -13.70
CA ALA A 82 -5.68 6.12 -13.15
C ALA A 82 -5.77 5.54 -11.73
N LEU A 83 -6.45 6.24 -10.83
CA LEU A 83 -6.60 5.82 -9.43
C LEU A 83 -7.36 4.51 -9.29
N GLY A 84 -8.43 4.33 -10.06
CA GLY A 84 -9.21 3.10 -10.09
C GLY A 84 -8.40 1.91 -10.60
N THR A 85 -7.66 2.10 -11.68
CA THR A 85 -6.83 1.03 -12.29
C THR A 85 -5.70 0.63 -11.37
N PHE A 86 -4.90 1.58 -10.87
CA PHE A 86 -3.79 1.29 -9.95
C PHE A 86 -4.28 0.70 -8.62
N GLY A 87 -5.39 1.19 -8.07
CA GLY A 87 -5.98 0.66 -6.84
C GLY A 87 -6.49 -0.78 -6.99
N SER A 88 -6.95 -1.17 -8.17
CA SER A 88 -7.59 -2.48 -8.38
C SER A 88 -6.71 -3.56 -9.02
N VAL A 89 -5.61 -3.21 -9.71
CA VAL A 89 -4.75 -4.18 -10.45
C VAL A 89 -4.27 -5.33 -9.58
N PHE A 90 -3.75 -5.04 -8.38
CA PHE A 90 -3.22 -6.09 -7.50
C PHE A 90 -4.32 -6.95 -6.89
N ASN A 91 -5.46 -6.35 -6.56
CA ASN A 91 -6.65 -7.08 -6.12
C ASN A 91 -7.19 -7.97 -7.24
N THR A 92 -7.15 -7.50 -8.49
CA THR A 92 -7.53 -8.26 -9.68
C THR A 92 -6.61 -9.46 -9.89
N TYR A 93 -5.29 -9.25 -9.84
CA TYR A 93 -4.32 -10.34 -9.97
C TYR A 93 -4.46 -11.40 -8.88
N SER A 94 -4.54 -10.99 -7.62
CA SER A 94 -4.70 -11.91 -6.50
C SER A 94 -6.06 -12.59 -6.49
N GLY A 95 -7.13 -11.86 -6.77
CA GLY A 95 -8.49 -12.38 -6.77
C GLY A 95 -8.81 -13.31 -7.93
N LEU A 96 -8.26 -13.07 -9.13
CA LEU A 96 -8.49 -13.93 -10.29
C LEU A 96 -7.56 -15.15 -10.28
N TYR A 97 -6.26 -14.99 -10.03
CA TYR A 97 -5.26 -16.02 -10.33
C TYR A 97 -4.64 -16.67 -9.10
N LEU A 98 -4.54 -15.97 -7.96
CA LEU A 98 -3.89 -16.48 -6.74
C LEU A 98 -4.87 -16.93 -5.66
N SER A 99 -6.16 -16.88 -5.91
CA SER A 99 -7.17 -17.26 -4.92
C SER A 99 -7.08 -18.74 -4.58
N LYS A 100 -6.97 -19.07 -3.28
CA LYS A 100 -6.80 -20.45 -2.76
C LYS A 100 -8.02 -21.34 -3.01
N ASP A 101 -9.18 -20.77 -3.26
CA ASP A 101 -10.41 -21.48 -3.57
C ASP A 101 -10.55 -21.86 -5.05
N ASN A 102 -9.57 -21.47 -5.91
CA ASN A 102 -9.59 -21.86 -7.32
C ASN A 102 -9.61 -23.37 -7.49
N ASP A 103 -8.76 -24.10 -6.77
CA ASP A 103 -8.67 -25.56 -6.87
C ASP A 103 -10.01 -26.23 -6.49
N LEU A 104 -10.65 -25.70 -5.42
CA LEU A 104 -11.95 -26.19 -4.97
C LEU A 104 -13.07 -25.87 -5.98
N LEU A 105 -13.13 -24.63 -6.48
CA LEU A 105 -14.18 -24.21 -7.42
C LEU A 105 -14.04 -24.89 -8.79
N LEU A 106 -12.81 -25.13 -9.24
CA LEU A 106 -12.53 -25.80 -10.52
C LEU A 106 -12.74 -27.31 -10.44
N SER A 107 -12.71 -27.92 -9.25
CA SER A 107 -13.05 -29.34 -9.05
C SER A 107 -14.57 -29.60 -8.99
N MET A 108 -15.40 -28.56 -8.79
CA MET A 108 -16.85 -28.66 -8.79
C MET A 108 -17.41 -28.62 -10.22
N PRO A 109 -18.60 -29.22 -10.48
CA PRO A 109 -19.24 -29.16 -11.79
C PRO A 109 -19.89 -27.79 -12.06
N ILE A 110 -19.08 -26.72 -11.98
CA ILE A 110 -19.50 -25.33 -12.17
C ILE A 110 -18.92 -24.83 -13.50
N PRO A 111 -19.73 -24.22 -14.39
CA PRO A 111 -19.22 -23.62 -15.61
C PRO A 111 -18.17 -22.54 -15.31
N ILE A 112 -17.02 -22.63 -15.94
CA ILE A 112 -15.90 -21.69 -15.75
C ILE A 112 -16.32 -20.24 -16.00
N ARG A 113 -17.22 -20.04 -16.98
CA ARG A 113 -17.76 -18.71 -17.29
C ARG A 113 -18.49 -18.11 -16.08
N SER A 114 -19.21 -18.91 -15.29
CA SER A 114 -19.91 -18.45 -14.08
C SER A 114 -18.93 -18.05 -12.98
N ILE A 115 -17.87 -18.82 -12.78
CA ILE A 115 -16.79 -18.48 -11.82
C ILE A 115 -16.14 -17.17 -12.23
N LEU A 116 -15.77 -17.04 -13.50
CA LEU A 116 -15.12 -15.83 -14.02
C LEU A 116 -16.03 -14.60 -13.90
N THR A 117 -17.30 -14.71 -14.29
CA THR A 117 -18.26 -13.58 -14.18
C THR A 117 -18.38 -13.06 -12.75
N ILE A 118 -18.46 -13.96 -11.76
CA ILE A 118 -18.59 -13.58 -10.35
C ILE A 118 -17.30 -12.91 -9.85
N ARG A 119 -16.12 -13.39 -10.26
CA ARG A 119 -14.86 -12.75 -9.93
C ARG A 119 -14.70 -11.39 -10.60
N LEU A 120 -15.12 -11.26 -11.85
CA LEU A 120 -15.13 -9.97 -12.55
C LEU A 120 -16.11 -8.98 -11.92
N ALA A 121 -17.28 -9.43 -11.44
CA ALA A 121 -18.20 -8.60 -10.67
C ALA A 121 -17.57 -8.04 -9.39
N SER A 122 -16.76 -8.86 -8.72
CA SER A 122 -15.98 -8.46 -7.55
C SER A 122 -14.92 -7.39 -7.88
N VAL A 123 -14.19 -7.59 -8.98
CA VAL A 123 -13.20 -6.62 -9.48
C VAL A 123 -13.88 -5.30 -9.90
N TYR A 124 -15.01 -5.40 -10.60
CA TYR A 124 -15.82 -4.24 -10.99
C TYR A 124 -16.25 -3.41 -9.78
N LEU A 125 -16.77 -4.05 -8.75
CA LEU A 125 -17.21 -3.37 -7.53
C LEU A 125 -16.06 -2.63 -6.84
N MET A 126 -14.89 -3.24 -6.76
CA MET A 126 -13.70 -2.58 -6.21
C MET A 126 -13.23 -1.42 -7.09
N GLY A 127 -13.19 -1.59 -8.41
CA GLY A 127 -12.86 -0.54 -9.36
C GLY A 127 -13.84 0.63 -9.30
N LEU A 128 -15.14 0.33 -9.18
CA LEU A 128 -16.20 1.34 -8.99
C LEU A 128 -15.99 2.14 -7.70
N MET A 129 -15.65 1.47 -6.58
CA MET A 129 -15.39 2.17 -5.31
C MET A 129 -14.24 3.18 -5.44
N TYR A 130 -13.12 2.80 -6.07
CA TYR A 130 -11.99 3.70 -6.26
C TYR A 130 -12.29 4.86 -7.23
N SER A 131 -12.93 4.57 -8.36
CA SER A 131 -13.26 5.62 -9.34
C SER A 131 -14.37 6.56 -8.86
N ALA A 132 -15.32 6.05 -8.09
CA ALA A 132 -16.41 6.84 -7.51
C ALA A 132 -15.92 7.89 -6.50
N ILE A 133 -14.85 7.60 -5.73
CA ILE A 133 -14.27 8.57 -4.78
C ILE A 133 -13.84 9.86 -5.50
N VAL A 134 -13.41 9.75 -6.75
CA VAL A 134 -13.02 10.91 -7.60
C VAL A 134 -14.24 11.49 -8.31
N MET A 135 -15.02 10.64 -8.95
CA MET A 135 -16.09 11.10 -9.87
C MET A 135 -17.34 11.59 -9.16
N LEU A 136 -17.71 11.03 -7.99
CA LEU A 136 -18.91 11.51 -7.28
C LEU A 136 -18.77 12.96 -6.82
N PRO A 137 -17.68 13.38 -6.14
CA PRO A 137 -17.47 14.79 -5.84
C PRO A 137 -17.45 15.68 -7.11
N ALA A 138 -16.80 15.20 -8.18
CA ALA A 138 -16.75 15.95 -9.43
C ALA A 138 -18.13 16.18 -10.03
N VAL A 139 -18.98 15.17 -10.04
CA VAL A 139 -20.36 15.28 -10.56
C VAL A 139 -21.22 16.19 -9.67
N ILE A 140 -21.08 16.09 -8.35
CA ILE A 140 -21.83 16.92 -7.40
C ILE A 140 -21.45 18.40 -7.60
N VAL A 141 -20.15 18.72 -7.67
CA VAL A 141 -19.67 20.08 -7.93
C VAL A 141 -20.19 20.61 -9.28
N TYR A 142 -20.15 19.77 -10.32
CA TYR A 142 -20.70 20.16 -11.63
C TYR A 142 -22.18 20.51 -11.58
N TRP A 143 -22.99 19.75 -10.84
CA TRP A 143 -24.43 20.04 -10.70
C TRP A 143 -24.74 21.30 -9.85
N ILE A 144 -23.81 21.68 -8.97
CA ILE A 144 -23.94 22.93 -8.21
C ILE A 144 -23.61 24.14 -9.07
N GLU A 145 -22.61 24.04 -9.97
CA GLU A 145 -22.08 25.17 -10.75
C GLU A 145 -22.76 25.36 -12.12
N VAL A 146 -23.44 24.34 -12.63
CA VAL A 146 -24.01 24.34 -13.98
C VAL A 146 -25.52 24.07 -13.92
N GLU A 147 -26.29 24.79 -14.72
CA GLU A 147 -27.74 24.58 -14.80
C GLU A 147 -28.10 23.14 -15.16
N ALA A 148 -28.95 22.54 -14.34
CA ALA A 148 -29.36 21.15 -14.46
C ALA A 148 -30.39 20.97 -15.58
N THR A 149 -29.98 20.32 -16.67
CA THR A 149 -30.89 19.79 -17.70
C THR A 149 -30.94 18.26 -17.57
N PRO A 150 -31.97 17.57 -18.08
CA PRO A 150 -32.02 16.10 -18.00
C PRO A 150 -30.76 15.42 -18.55
N LEU A 151 -30.15 15.94 -19.59
CA LEU A 151 -28.94 15.39 -20.21
C LEU A 151 -27.69 15.67 -19.38
N THR A 152 -27.57 16.83 -18.70
CA THR A 152 -26.47 17.15 -17.80
C THR A 152 -26.55 16.39 -16.47
N ILE A 153 -27.69 15.77 -16.18
CA ILE A 153 -27.82 14.84 -15.04
C ILE A 153 -27.44 13.40 -15.46
N VAL A 154 -27.95 12.92 -16.59
CA VAL A 154 -27.72 11.54 -17.04
C VAL A 154 -26.29 11.33 -17.56
N GLY A 155 -25.72 12.30 -18.26
CA GLY A 155 -24.37 12.21 -18.83
C GLY A 155 -23.29 11.88 -17.82
N PRO A 156 -23.13 12.67 -16.74
CA PRO A 156 -22.11 12.40 -15.71
C PRO A 156 -22.33 11.06 -14.97
N VAL A 157 -23.58 10.68 -14.72
CA VAL A 157 -23.89 9.36 -14.10
C VAL A 157 -23.48 8.22 -15.02
N LEU A 158 -23.79 8.30 -16.30
CA LEU A 158 -23.34 7.33 -17.30
C LEU A 158 -21.82 7.31 -17.39
N LEU A 159 -21.17 8.46 -17.34
CA LEU A 159 -19.72 8.58 -17.38
C LEU A 159 -19.07 7.83 -16.20
N ILE A 160 -19.62 7.91 -14.97
CA ILE A 160 -19.14 7.12 -13.81
C ILE A 160 -19.18 5.62 -14.12
N LEU A 161 -20.28 5.13 -14.69
CA LEU A 161 -20.42 3.71 -15.02
C LEU A 161 -19.44 3.29 -16.14
N LEU A 162 -19.27 4.11 -17.16
CA LEU A 162 -18.33 3.85 -18.25
C LEU A 162 -16.88 3.88 -17.76
N ILE A 163 -16.50 4.81 -16.89
CA ILE A 163 -15.17 4.85 -16.25
C ILE A 163 -14.94 3.60 -15.43
N SER A 164 -15.91 3.14 -14.63
CA SER A 164 -15.73 1.94 -13.83
C SER A 164 -15.55 0.67 -14.69
N LEU A 165 -16.21 0.59 -15.84
CA LEU A 165 -16.02 -0.48 -16.82
C LEU A 165 -14.64 -0.38 -17.50
N LEU A 166 -14.16 0.81 -17.83
CA LEU A 166 -12.80 1.02 -18.34
C LEU A 166 -11.75 0.60 -17.30
N VAL A 167 -11.94 0.95 -16.04
CA VAL A 167 -11.09 0.51 -14.92
C VAL A 167 -11.08 -1.01 -14.82
N LEU A 168 -12.23 -1.67 -14.95
CA LEU A 168 -12.30 -3.14 -14.99
C LEU A 168 -11.46 -3.71 -16.12
N ILE A 169 -11.62 -3.21 -17.35
CA ILE A 169 -10.89 -3.67 -18.54
C ILE A 169 -9.38 -3.51 -18.32
N LEU A 170 -8.93 -2.31 -17.95
CA LEU A 170 -7.52 -2.01 -17.74
C LEU A 170 -6.91 -2.84 -16.60
N SER A 171 -7.62 -2.98 -15.49
CA SER A 171 -7.18 -3.82 -14.36
C SER A 171 -7.07 -5.29 -14.72
N CYS A 172 -8.00 -5.80 -15.55
CA CYS A 172 -7.94 -7.17 -16.06
C CYS A 172 -6.77 -7.38 -17.02
N VAL A 173 -6.54 -6.46 -17.95
CA VAL A 173 -5.43 -6.53 -18.90
C VAL A 173 -4.08 -6.47 -18.15
N LEU A 174 -3.91 -5.50 -17.25
CA LEU A 174 -2.70 -5.38 -16.46
C LEU A 174 -2.50 -6.57 -15.52
N GLY A 175 -3.56 -7.04 -14.84
CA GLY A 175 -3.52 -8.23 -14.01
C GLY A 175 -3.13 -9.48 -14.79
N TRP A 176 -3.61 -9.63 -16.03
CA TRP A 176 -3.22 -10.71 -16.93
C TRP A 176 -1.76 -10.59 -17.38
N CYS A 177 -1.27 -9.40 -17.69
CA CYS A 177 0.14 -9.15 -17.97
C CYS A 177 1.03 -9.55 -16.78
N VAL A 178 0.67 -9.10 -15.57
CA VAL A 178 1.37 -9.48 -14.33
C VAL A 178 1.37 -11.00 -14.14
N ALA A 179 0.23 -11.66 -14.36
CA ALA A 179 0.11 -13.11 -14.25
C ALA A 179 1.04 -13.84 -15.24
N LYS A 180 1.04 -13.44 -16.52
CA LYS A 180 1.92 -14.03 -17.55
C LYS A 180 3.41 -13.83 -17.25
N ILE A 181 3.80 -12.64 -16.81
CA ILE A 181 5.17 -12.33 -16.43
C ILE A 181 5.56 -13.20 -15.24
N SER A 182 4.71 -13.28 -14.21
CA SER A 182 4.93 -14.08 -13.01
C SER A 182 5.17 -15.58 -13.31
N LEU A 183 4.52 -16.16 -14.33
CA LEU A 183 4.73 -17.56 -14.72
C LEU A 183 6.10 -17.84 -15.32
N LYS A 184 6.73 -16.86 -15.97
CA LYS A 184 8.03 -17.02 -16.65
C LYS A 184 9.22 -16.85 -15.69
N LEU A 185 9.00 -16.34 -14.51
CA LEU A 185 10.05 -15.84 -13.62
C LEU A 185 10.40 -16.84 -12.50
N LYS A 186 11.70 -17.02 -12.27
CA LYS A 186 12.24 -17.97 -11.29
C LYS A 186 11.98 -17.53 -9.83
N ASN A 187 12.02 -16.24 -9.56
CA ASN A 187 11.75 -15.61 -8.25
C ASN A 187 10.49 -14.72 -8.33
N LYS A 188 9.33 -15.37 -8.32
CA LYS A 188 8.03 -14.70 -8.49
C LYS A 188 7.80 -13.55 -7.51
N SER A 189 8.21 -13.72 -6.25
CA SER A 189 7.97 -12.75 -5.19
C SER A 189 8.75 -11.45 -5.38
N PHE A 190 10.05 -11.54 -5.63
CA PHE A 190 10.92 -10.38 -5.79
C PHE A 190 10.53 -9.52 -7.00
N ILE A 191 10.17 -10.17 -8.10
CA ILE A 191 9.78 -9.46 -9.32
C ILE A 191 8.40 -8.83 -9.18
N THR A 192 7.46 -9.48 -8.48
CA THR A 192 6.18 -8.84 -8.16
C THR A 192 6.39 -7.58 -7.34
N VAL A 193 7.34 -7.58 -6.41
CA VAL A 193 7.70 -6.40 -5.62
C VAL A 193 8.28 -5.29 -6.50
N ILE A 194 9.27 -5.60 -7.35
CA ILE A 194 9.86 -4.62 -8.27
C ILE A 194 8.79 -4.05 -9.21
N LEU A 195 7.95 -4.90 -9.77
CA LEU A 195 6.87 -4.45 -10.66
C LEU A 195 5.90 -3.51 -9.93
N SER A 196 5.51 -3.87 -8.70
CA SER A 196 4.64 -3.02 -7.86
C SER A 196 5.27 -1.66 -7.58
N LEU A 197 6.55 -1.64 -7.20
CA LEU A 197 7.29 -0.40 -6.94
C LEU A 197 7.48 0.43 -8.20
N SER A 198 7.70 -0.21 -9.35
CA SER A 198 7.77 0.48 -10.65
C SER A 198 6.44 1.15 -11.00
N PHE A 199 5.30 0.49 -10.70
CA PHE A 199 3.99 1.10 -10.85
C PHE A 199 3.78 2.28 -9.91
N PHE A 200 4.20 2.18 -8.65
CA PHE A 200 4.16 3.31 -7.71
C PHE A 200 5.03 4.47 -8.17
N ALA A 201 6.26 4.20 -8.62
CA ALA A 201 7.15 5.22 -9.15
C ALA A 201 6.55 5.91 -10.39
N LEU A 202 5.98 5.13 -11.32
CA LEU A 202 5.29 5.66 -12.49
C LEU A 202 4.07 6.51 -12.10
N TYR A 203 3.29 6.05 -11.12
CA TYR A 203 2.15 6.81 -10.59
C TYR A 203 2.57 8.17 -10.04
N TYR A 204 3.60 8.23 -9.19
CA TYR A 204 4.10 9.48 -8.64
C TYR A 204 4.72 10.38 -9.72
N PHE A 205 5.44 9.80 -10.68
CA PHE A 205 5.98 10.56 -11.81
C PHE A 205 4.85 11.22 -12.63
N VAL A 206 3.80 10.47 -12.95
CA VAL A 206 2.62 10.99 -13.65
C VAL A 206 1.90 12.03 -12.80
N TYR A 207 1.77 11.81 -11.48
CA TYR A 207 1.13 12.75 -10.56
C TYR A 207 1.84 14.12 -10.52
N PHE A 208 3.17 14.14 -10.38
CA PHE A 208 3.94 15.38 -10.38
C PHE A 208 3.89 16.08 -11.74
N LYS A 209 4.00 15.33 -12.83
CA LYS A 209 3.85 15.89 -14.18
C LYS A 209 2.43 16.37 -14.45
N ALA A 210 1.41 15.73 -13.89
CA ALA A 210 0.02 16.15 -14.04
C ALA A 210 -0.25 17.53 -13.39
N GLN A 211 0.40 17.88 -12.28
CA GLN A 211 0.26 19.21 -11.69
C GLN A 211 0.71 20.33 -12.63
N ASP A 212 1.94 20.19 -13.20
CA ASP A 212 2.46 21.13 -14.19
C ASP A 212 1.54 21.21 -15.42
N LEU A 213 1.04 20.05 -15.86
CA LEU A 213 0.20 19.93 -17.03
C LEU A 213 -1.19 20.55 -16.79
N ILE A 214 -1.78 20.41 -15.62
CA ILE A 214 -3.05 21.03 -15.23
C ILE A 214 -2.91 22.55 -15.17
N GLN A 215 -1.84 23.09 -14.58
CA GLN A 215 -1.60 24.54 -14.56
C GLN A 215 -1.42 25.12 -15.97
N ASN A 216 -0.64 24.45 -16.81
CA ASN A 216 -0.46 24.85 -18.21
C ASN A 216 -1.77 24.74 -19.01
N LEU A 217 -2.58 23.72 -18.74
CA LEU A 217 -3.90 23.56 -19.37
C LEU A 217 -4.86 24.67 -18.94
N LEU A 218 -4.85 25.09 -17.68
CA LEU A 218 -5.69 26.20 -17.20
C LEU A 218 -5.31 27.53 -17.85
N MET A 219 -3.99 27.80 -17.99
CA MET A 219 -3.51 29.03 -18.61
C MET A 219 -3.72 29.08 -20.13
N ASN A 220 -3.70 27.95 -20.80
CA ASN A 220 -3.78 27.83 -22.25
C ASN A 220 -4.94 26.94 -22.72
N ALA A 221 -6.06 26.94 -21.99
CA ALA A 221 -7.17 26.01 -22.19
C ALA A 221 -7.73 26.07 -23.64
N ALA A 222 -7.87 27.28 -24.21
CA ALA A 222 -8.36 27.45 -25.56
C ALA A 222 -7.47 26.80 -26.63
N VAL A 223 -6.13 26.99 -26.52
CA VAL A 223 -5.16 26.47 -27.50
C VAL A 223 -5.07 24.94 -27.41
N TYR A 224 -5.03 24.38 -26.18
CA TYR A 224 -5.01 22.94 -26.00
C TYR A 224 -6.34 22.28 -26.33
N GLY A 225 -7.45 22.96 -26.05
CA GLY A 225 -8.79 22.49 -26.40
C GLY A 225 -8.97 22.31 -27.90
N GLU A 226 -8.55 23.27 -28.71
CA GLU A 226 -8.58 23.14 -30.16
C GLU A 226 -7.64 22.04 -30.69
N LYS A 227 -6.44 21.93 -30.12
CA LYS A 227 -5.52 20.84 -30.46
C LYS A 227 -6.10 19.46 -30.17
N VAL A 228 -6.71 19.26 -29.01
CA VAL A 228 -7.33 17.96 -28.64
C VAL A 228 -8.51 17.68 -29.56
N LYS A 229 -9.31 18.70 -29.88
CA LYS A 229 -10.45 18.59 -30.79
C LYS A 229 -10.03 18.22 -32.22
N GLY A 230 -8.88 18.72 -32.68
CA GLY A 230 -8.34 18.42 -34.00
C GLY A 230 -7.56 17.10 -34.10
N SER A 231 -6.69 16.79 -33.12
CA SER A 231 -5.76 15.66 -33.21
C SER A 231 -6.21 14.44 -32.43
N ALA A 232 -7.05 14.57 -31.39
CA ALA A 232 -7.50 13.49 -30.52
C ALA A 232 -9.03 13.51 -30.32
N TYR A 233 -9.76 13.53 -31.40
CA TYR A 233 -11.23 13.59 -31.39
C TYR A 233 -11.92 12.56 -30.50
N PRO A 234 -11.45 11.28 -30.40
CA PRO A 234 -12.01 10.34 -29.43
C PRO A 234 -11.89 10.83 -27.97
N VAL A 235 -10.77 11.42 -27.59
CA VAL A 235 -10.55 11.94 -26.22
C VAL A 235 -11.50 13.13 -25.93
N TYR A 236 -11.71 13.99 -26.92
CA TYR A 236 -12.71 15.06 -26.85
C TYR A 236 -14.12 14.50 -26.62
N LEU A 237 -14.53 13.51 -27.42
CA LEU A 237 -15.84 12.87 -27.26
C LEU A 237 -16.02 12.21 -25.89
N PHE A 238 -14.96 11.64 -25.32
CA PHE A 238 -15.01 11.07 -23.96
C PHE A 238 -15.42 12.14 -22.92
N GLY A 239 -14.82 13.33 -22.97
CA GLY A 239 -15.22 14.44 -22.10
C GLY A 239 -16.65 14.92 -22.34
N LYS A 240 -17.11 14.88 -23.58
CA LYS A 240 -18.46 15.29 -24.01
C LYS A 240 -19.57 14.42 -23.40
N ILE A 241 -19.29 13.19 -23.00
CA ILE A 241 -20.26 12.34 -22.29
C ILE A 241 -20.75 13.05 -21.02
N GLY A 242 -19.83 13.66 -20.28
CA GLY A 242 -20.16 14.39 -19.05
C GLY A 242 -21.01 15.65 -19.28
N GLU A 243 -20.94 16.27 -20.47
CA GLU A 243 -21.82 17.37 -20.84
C GLU A 243 -23.24 16.92 -21.27
N GLY A 244 -23.45 15.61 -21.48
CA GLY A 244 -24.72 15.05 -21.93
C GLY A 244 -24.88 14.98 -23.44
N ASP A 245 -23.79 14.90 -24.21
CA ASP A 245 -23.84 14.70 -25.67
C ASP A 245 -24.30 13.26 -25.98
N LEU A 246 -25.50 13.13 -26.59
CA LEU A 246 -26.12 11.84 -26.88
C LEU A 246 -25.29 10.96 -27.82
N LEU A 247 -24.63 11.56 -28.81
CA LEU A 247 -23.81 10.83 -29.77
C LEU A 247 -22.57 10.25 -29.09
N ALA A 248 -21.91 11.05 -28.25
CA ALA A 248 -20.77 10.59 -27.45
C ALA A 248 -21.17 9.48 -26.45
N MET A 249 -22.32 9.63 -25.79
CA MET A 249 -22.86 8.65 -24.85
C MET A 249 -23.11 7.29 -25.53
N LEU A 250 -23.78 7.27 -26.69
CA LEU A 250 -24.09 6.04 -27.44
C LEU A 250 -22.83 5.38 -27.99
N LEU A 251 -21.94 6.17 -28.61
CA LEU A 251 -20.72 5.67 -29.21
C LEU A 251 -19.80 5.02 -28.17
N TYR A 252 -19.54 5.71 -27.05
CA TYR A 252 -18.69 5.18 -26.00
C TYR A 252 -19.30 4.00 -25.27
N THR A 253 -20.61 3.98 -25.05
CA THR A 253 -21.30 2.81 -24.48
C THR A 253 -21.12 1.60 -25.37
N ALA A 254 -21.26 1.75 -26.70
CA ALA A 254 -21.04 0.65 -27.65
C ALA A 254 -19.57 0.19 -27.66
N VAL A 255 -18.62 1.12 -27.72
CA VAL A 255 -17.18 0.79 -27.74
C VAL A 255 -16.78 0.07 -26.44
N ILE A 256 -17.19 0.55 -25.28
CA ILE A 256 -16.86 -0.05 -23.99
C ILE A 256 -17.51 -1.42 -23.83
N ALA A 257 -18.76 -1.59 -24.31
CA ALA A 257 -19.43 -2.90 -24.32
C ALA A 257 -18.66 -3.93 -25.16
N VAL A 258 -18.20 -3.53 -26.36
CA VAL A 258 -17.36 -4.41 -27.21
C VAL A 258 -16.04 -4.75 -26.53
N LEU A 259 -15.36 -3.77 -25.92
CA LEU A 259 -14.10 -4.00 -25.19
C LEU A 259 -14.30 -4.92 -23.97
N CYS A 260 -15.40 -4.77 -23.22
CA CYS A 260 -15.76 -5.67 -22.13
C CYS A 260 -15.98 -7.10 -22.64
N ALA A 261 -16.73 -7.29 -23.72
CA ALA A 261 -16.97 -8.59 -24.32
C ALA A 261 -15.65 -9.25 -24.79
N LEU A 262 -14.79 -8.49 -25.45
CA LEU A 262 -13.47 -8.95 -25.90
C LEU A 262 -12.59 -9.34 -24.71
N THR A 263 -12.52 -8.53 -23.68
CA THR A 263 -11.78 -8.82 -22.45
C THR A 263 -12.30 -10.09 -21.79
N PHE A 264 -13.61 -10.27 -21.70
CA PHE A 264 -14.23 -11.47 -21.15
C PHE A 264 -13.85 -12.72 -21.95
N VAL A 265 -13.88 -12.66 -23.28
CA VAL A 265 -13.51 -13.80 -24.16
C VAL A 265 -12.03 -14.15 -23.98
N VAL A 266 -11.13 -13.17 -23.97
CA VAL A 266 -9.69 -13.37 -23.78
C VAL A 266 -9.40 -14.00 -22.42
N LEU A 267 -10.03 -13.46 -21.36
CA LEU A 267 -9.87 -13.98 -20.01
C LEU A 267 -10.44 -15.39 -19.87
N SER A 268 -11.62 -15.68 -20.42
CA SER A 268 -12.23 -17.01 -20.32
C SER A 268 -11.39 -18.10 -20.98
N ARG A 269 -10.66 -17.77 -22.06
CA ARG A 269 -9.74 -18.70 -22.75
C ARG A 269 -8.42 -18.89 -22.01
N SER A 270 -7.93 -17.86 -21.34
CA SER A 270 -6.62 -17.88 -20.66
C SER A 270 -6.69 -18.24 -19.18
N PHE A 271 -7.86 -18.09 -18.54
CA PHE A 271 -8.05 -18.26 -17.10
C PHE A 271 -7.60 -19.62 -16.59
N ILE A 272 -8.08 -20.72 -17.20
CA ILE A 272 -7.72 -22.08 -16.78
C ILE A 272 -6.22 -22.26 -16.86
N LYS A 273 -5.62 -21.91 -18.02
CA LYS A 273 -4.19 -22.10 -18.25
C LYS A 273 -3.32 -21.38 -17.22
N ILE A 274 -3.76 -20.23 -16.73
CA ILE A 274 -3.02 -19.45 -15.73
C ILE A 274 -3.35 -19.93 -14.31
N ALA A 275 -4.62 -20.18 -14.00
CA ALA A 275 -5.07 -20.58 -12.67
C ALA A 275 -4.61 -22.00 -12.29
N THR A 276 -4.52 -22.93 -13.27
CA THR A 276 -4.06 -24.31 -13.06
C THR A 276 -2.57 -24.50 -13.34
N SER A 277 -1.90 -23.52 -13.96
CA SER A 277 -0.46 -23.57 -14.09
C SER A 277 0.18 -23.29 -12.72
N SER A 278 0.13 -24.28 -11.83
CA SER A 278 1.15 -24.44 -10.80
C SER A 278 2.47 -24.28 -11.53
N GLY A 279 3.18 -23.17 -11.28
CA GLY A 279 4.33 -22.80 -12.10
C GLY A 279 5.15 -24.02 -12.42
N SER A 280 5.36 -24.31 -13.69
CA SER A 280 6.03 -25.52 -14.15
C SER A 280 7.29 -25.68 -13.31
N VAL A 281 7.23 -26.61 -12.39
CA VAL A 281 8.42 -27.02 -11.65
C VAL A 281 9.35 -27.53 -12.73
N LYS A 282 10.30 -26.68 -13.18
CA LYS A 282 11.36 -27.16 -14.06
C LYS A 282 11.89 -28.40 -13.33
N LYS A 283 11.92 -29.54 -14.03
CA LYS A 283 12.57 -30.74 -13.50
C LYS A 283 13.92 -30.30 -12.93
N VAL A 284 13.97 -30.15 -11.62
CA VAL A 284 15.21 -29.82 -10.94
C VAL A 284 16.02 -31.10 -11.04
N VAL A 285 16.99 -31.09 -11.92
CA VAL A 285 17.99 -32.16 -11.94
C VAL A 285 18.67 -32.07 -10.59
N TYR A 286 18.45 -33.07 -9.75
CA TYR A 286 19.11 -33.18 -8.47
C TYR A 286 20.62 -33.14 -8.72
N LYS A 287 21.26 -32.08 -8.24
CA LYS A 287 22.72 -32.01 -8.17
C LYS A 287 23.08 -32.19 -6.71
N GLU A 288 23.76 -33.27 -6.41
CA GLU A 288 24.29 -33.51 -5.08
C GLU A 288 25.17 -32.34 -4.67
N LYS A 289 24.67 -31.53 -3.74
CA LYS A 289 25.46 -30.47 -3.12
C LYS A 289 25.89 -30.96 -1.74
N LYS A 290 27.20 -30.94 -1.47
CA LYS A 290 27.69 -31.13 -0.11
C LYS A 290 27.06 -30.08 0.79
N GLU A 291 26.09 -30.48 1.59
CA GLU A 291 25.45 -29.60 2.56
C GLU A 291 26.44 -29.27 3.67
N LYS A 292 26.80 -28.01 3.79
CA LYS A 292 27.56 -27.51 4.93
C LYS A 292 26.63 -27.50 6.15
N ARG A 293 26.98 -28.19 7.22
CA ARG A 293 26.27 -28.14 8.51
C ARG A 293 26.21 -26.68 8.97
N LYS A 294 25.00 -26.18 9.15
CA LYS A 294 24.75 -24.84 9.70
C LYS A 294 24.46 -24.92 11.18
N THR A 295 24.80 -23.89 11.93
CA THR A 295 24.34 -23.80 13.33
C THR A 295 22.81 -23.70 13.36
N PRO A 296 22.14 -24.21 14.41
CA PRO A 296 20.68 -24.15 14.53
C PRO A 296 20.12 -22.74 14.36
N PHE A 297 20.77 -21.73 14.95
CA PHE A 297 20.39 -20.33 14.79
C PHE A 297 20.43 -19.87 13.33
N MET A 298 21.49 -20.19 12.59
CA MET A 298 21.61 -19.80 11.17
C MET A 298 20.59 -20.51 10.29
N ALA A 299 20.22 -21.74 10.62
CA ALA A 299 19.16 -22.46 9.90
C ALA A 299 17.79 -21.79 10.10
N ILE A 300 17.46 -21.40 11.34
CA ILE A 300 16.23 -20.69 11.66
C ILE A 300 16.22 -19.29 11.04
N LEU A 301 17.32 -18.56 11.12
CA LEU A 301 17.47 -17.25 10.50
C LEU A 301 17.24 -17.32 8.98
N GLN A 302 17.82 -18.31 8.32
CA GLN A 302 17.63 -18.52 6.88
C GLN A 302 16.17 -18.89 6.56
N LYS A 303 15.49 -19.65 7.39
CA LYS A 303 14.05 -19.95 7.26
C LYS A 303 13.21 -18.67 7.33
N GLU A 304 13.45 -17.81 8.32
CA GLU A 304 12.72 -16.55 8.49
C GLU A 304 12.98 -15.58 7.33
N PHE A 305 14.24 -15.48 6.91
CA PHE A 305 14.62 -14.69 5.73
C PHE A 305 13.95 -15.21 4.45
N GLY A 306 13.95 -16.53 4.27
CA GLY A 306 13.27 -17.20 3.15
C GLY A 306 11.77 -16.94 3.14
N ARG A 307 11.12 -16.93 4.31
CA ARG A 307 9.70 -16.57 4.44
C ARG A 307 9.44 -15.13 3.99
N PHE A 308 10.26 -14.19 4.44
CA PHE A 308 10.13 -12.79 4.02
C PHE A 308 10.27 -12.64 2.50
N LEU A 309 11.31 -13.23 1.90
CA LEU A 309 11.57 -13.15 0.46
C LEU A 309 10.56 -13.94 -0.39
N SER A 310 9.85 -14.89 0.17
CA SER A 310 8.87 -15.71 -0.57
C SER A 310 7.50 -15.06 -0.67
N SER A 311 7.17 -14.08 0.17
CA SER A 311 5.87 -13.42 0.19
C SER A 311 5.98 -11.96 -0.29
N PRO A 312 5.44 -11.63 -1.50
CA PRO A 312 5.39 -10.25 -1.99
C PRO A 312 4.61 -9.33 -1.04
N ASN A 313 3.52 -9.82 -0.47
CA ASN A 313 2.71 -9.05 0.46
C ASN A 313 3.48 -8.68 1.72
N TYR A 314 4.27 -9.60 2.24
CA TYR A 314 5.10 -9.36 3.41
C TYR A 314 6.21 -8.35 3.12
N MET A 315 6.88 -8.50 1.96
CA MET A 315 7.93 -7.56 1.53
C MET A 315 7.38 -6.15 1.33
N LEU A 316 6.24 -6.00 0.63
CA LEU A 316 5.66 -4.69 0.30
C LEU A 316 5.04 -3.97 1.49
N ASN A 317 4.44 -4.67 2.44
CA ASN A 317 3.74 -4.03 3.55
C ASN A 317 4.62 -3.82 4.79
N CYS A 318 5.61 -4.70 5.02
CA CYS A 318 6.45 -4.64 6.22
C CYS A 318 7.91 -4.27 5.93
N GLY A 319 8.32 -4.22 4.66
CA GLY A 319 9.71 -3.99 4.25
C GLY A 319 9.91 -2.77 3.36
N LEU A 320 8.96 -1.84 3.31
CA LEU A 320 9.07 -0.64 2.45
C LEU A 320 10.29 0.21 2.79
N GLY A 321 10.62 0.36 4.06
CA GLY A 321 11.78 1.13 4.50
C GLY A 321 13.12 0.56 3.99
N VAL A 322 13.20 -0.76 3.76
CA VAL A 322 14.42 -1.39 3.20
C VAL A 322 14.82 -0.75 1.86
N ILE A 323 13.81 -0.38 1.06
CA ILE A 323 14.01 0.23 -0.26
C ILE A 323 13.97 1.76 -0.15
N ALA A 324 13.14 2.30 0.72
CA ALA A 324 13.00 3.74 0.91
C ALA A 324 14.30 4.38 1.42
N PHE A 325 15.01 3.77 2.37
CA PHE A 325 16.26 4.32 2.90
C PHE A 325 17.31 4.58 1.82
N PRO A 326 17.70 3.62 0.96
CA PRO A 326 18.67 3.90 -0.11
C PRO A 326 18.18 4.97 -1.09
N ILE A 327 16.89 4.98 -1.43
CA ILE A 327 16.31 6.00 -2.33
C ILE A 327 16.41 7.39 -1.69
N VAL A 328 15.99 7.53 -0.43
CA VAL A 328 16.09 8.81 0.30
C VAL A 328 17.53 9.25 0.44
N GLY A 329 18.46 8.33 0.74
CA GLY A 329 19.89 8.62 0.78
C GLY A 329 20.41 9.17 -0.55
N VAL A 330 20.08 8.53 -1.66
CA VAL A 330 20.46 8.99 -3.00
C VAL A 330 19.83 10.35 -3.33
N VAL A 331 18.56 10.55 -3.04
CA VAL A 331 17.88 11.85 -3.24
C VAL A 331 18.55 12.95 -2.42
N MET A 332 18.96 12.67 -1.19
CA MET A 332 19.67 13.62 -0.35
C MET A 332 21.03 14.01 -0.93
N LEU A 333 21.77 13.09 -1.55
CA LEU A 333 23.04 13.43 -2.21
C LEU A 333 22.88 14.41 -3.39
N PHE A 334 21.76 14.32 -4.15
CA PHE A 334 21.55 15.16 -5.34
C PHE A 334 20.75 16.43 -5.06
N LYS A 335 19.84 16.40 -4.09
CA LYS A 335 18.87 17.47 -3.80
C LYS A 335 18.86 17.90 -2.32
N GLY A 336 19.84 17.42 -1.55
CA GLY A 336 19.86 17.63 -0.12
C GLY A 336 19.92 19.10 0.27
N ASN A 337 20.75 19.91 -0.39
CA ASN A 337 20.83 21.34 -0.10
C ASN A 337 19.49 22.04 -0.34
N ASP A 338 18.82 21.77 -1.47
CA ASP A 338 17.51 22.35 -1.79
C ASP A 338 16.46 21.96 -0.72
N ILE A 339 16.50 20.68 -0.25
CA ILE A 339 15.60 20.16 0.78
C ILE A 339 15.90 20.79 2.15
N LEU A 340 17.17 20.89 2.51
CA LEU A 340 17.58 21.50 3.78
C LEU A 340 17.25 22.99 3.83
N ASP A 341 17.45 23.71 2.73
CA ASP A 341 17.10 25.13 2.61
C ASP A 341 15.58 25.33 2.72
N PHE A 342 14.80 24.47 2.08
CA PHE A 342 13.33 24.48 2.20
C PHE A 342 12.88 24.18 3.64
N MET A 343 13.49 23.19 4.31
CA MET A 343 13.19 22.89 5.72
C MET A 343 13.60 24.04 6.64
N ASN A 344 14.73 24.67 6.41
CA ASN A 344 15.17 25.86 7.14
C ASN A 344 14.21 27.04 6.95
N MET A 345 13.71 27.26 5.73
CA MET A 345 12.74 28.31 5.44
C MET A 345 11.44 28.13 6.22
N ILE A 346 10.97 26.89 6.41
CA ILE A 346 9.70 26.62 7.11
C ILE A 346 9.90 26.58 8.63
N PHE A 347 10.96 25.97 9.12
CA PHE A 347 11.10 25.61 10.53
C PHE A 347 12.31 26.19 11.23
N GLY A 348 13.29 26.70 10.48
CA GLY A 348 14.66 26.69 10.96
C GLY A 348 15.29 28.01 11.37
N SER A 349 14.72 29.18 11.07
CA SER A 349 15.40 30.43 11.35
C SER A 349 15.37 30.84 12.84
N GLU A 350 14.47 30.29 13.62
CA GLU A 350 14.25 30.71 15.00
C GLU A 350 14.92 29.81 16.06
N ARG A 351 15.30 28.57 15.72
CA ARG A 351 15.80 27.58 16.70
C ARG A 351 16.97 26.76 16.17
N GLU A 352 18.13 27.01 16.76
CA GLU A 352 19.36 26.28 16.44
C GLU A 352 19.18 24.77 16.64
N GLY A 353 19.66 23.96 15.66
CA GLY A 353 19.59 22.50 15.72
C GLY A 353 18.25 21.86 15.36
N MET A 354 17.18 22.61 15.10
CA MET A 354 15.89 22.06 14.72
C MET A 354 15.98 21.23 13.42
N LEU A 355 16.81 21.63 12.49
CA LEU A 355 17.04 20.91 11.23
C LEU A 355 17.49 19.47 11.48
N ILE A 356 18.46 19.27 12.37
CA ILE A 356 18.97 17.93 12.72
C ILE A 356 17.86 17.09 13.35
N VAL A 357 17.06 17.69 14.25
CA VAL A 357 15.91 17.01 14.89
C VAL A 357 14.87 16.58 13.87
N LEU A 358 14.60 17.41 12.85
CA LEU A 358 13.67 17.06 11.76
C LEU A 358 14.21 15.91 10.91
N VAL A 359 15.50 15.91 10.59
CA VAL A 359 16.14 14.80 9.86
C VAL A 359 16.05 13.50 10.66
N VAL A 360 16.39 13.54 11.96
CA VAL A 360 16.27 12.37 12.85
C VAL A 360 14.83 11.87 12.92
N THR A 361 13.86 12.80 12.96
CA THR A 361 12.44 12.46 12.94
C THR A 361 12.05 11.76 11.63
N ALA A 362 12.48 12.31 10.49
CA ALA A 362 12.20 11.71 9.18
C ALA A 362 12.78 10.29 9.04
N LEU A 363 14.03 10.08 9.48
CA LEU A 363 14.66 8.75 9.49
C LEU A 363 13.94 7.79 10.45
N SER A 364 13.50 8.27 11.61
CA SER A 364 12.74 7.47 12.58
C SER A 364 11.35 7.10 12.07
N LEU A 365 10.67 8.00 11.34
CA LEU A 365 9.41 7.71 10.65
C LEU A 365 9.59 6.62 9.60
N LEU A 366 10.64 6.69 8.79
CA LEU A 366 10.97 5.66 7.80
C LEU A 366 11.31 4.32 8.47
N ALA A 367 12.05 4.33 9.59
CA ALA A 367 12.36 3.11 10.33
C ALA A 367 11.09 2.42 10.86
N SER A 368 10.09 3.20 11.26
CA SER A 368 8.79 2.69 11.74
C SER A 368 7.95 2.01 10.65
N MET A 369 8.28 2.21 9.36
CA MET A 369 7.65 1.50 8.25
C MET A 369 8.16 0.06 8.07
N ASN A 370 9.22 -0.32 8.78
CA ASN A 370 9.78 -1.66 8.78
C ASN A 370 9.25 -2.45 9.97
N ASP A 371 8.19 -3.20 9.77
CA ASP A 371 7.44 -3.90 10.82
C ASP A 371 7.41 -5.43 10.61
N MET A 372 8.53 -6.01 10.13
CA MET A 372 8.61 -7.43 9.77
C MET A 372 8.45 -8.36 10.96
N VAL A 373 8.96 -7.98 12.13
CA VAL A 373 8.94 -8.84 13.32
C VAL A 373 7.54 -8.99 13.91
N VAL A 374 6.69 -7.97 13.79
CA VAL A 374 5.35 -7.94 14.39
C VAL A 374 4.47 -9.10 13.88
N PRO A 375 4.27 -9.27 12.56
CA PRO A 375 3.49 -10.38 12.04
C PRO A 375 4.23 -11.71 12.05
N SER A 376 5.55 -11.75 12.32
CA SER A 376 6.38 -12.95 12.17
C SER A 376 5.91 -14.14 13.01
N VAL A 377 5.35 -13.90 14.20
CA VAL A 377 4.76 -14.93 15.07
C VAL A 377 3.42 -15.39 14.47
N SER A 378 2.56 -14.46 14.10
CA SER A 378 1.26 -14.75 13.51
C SER A 378 1.36 -15.49 12.17
N LEU A 379 2.40 -15.22 11.39
CA LEU A 379 2.65 -15.87 10.10
C LEU A 379 3.02 -17.36 10.23
N GLU A 380 3.44 -17.85 11.42
CA GLU A 380 3.55 -19.29 11.65
C GLU A 380 2.19 -19.98 11.52
N GLY A 381 1.11 -19.31 11.94
CA GLY A 381 -0.26 -19.79 11.81
C GLY A 381 -0.42 -21.16 12.50
N LYS A 382 -1.14 -22.07 11.86
CA LYS A 382 -1.35 -23.45 12.36
C LYS A 382 -0.07 -24.29 12.46
N ASN A 383 1.02 -23.85 11.86
CA ASN A 383 2.32 -24.57 11.87
C ASN A 383 3.26 -24.07 12.99
N ILE A 384 2.77 -23.26 13.94
CA ILE A 384 3.58 -22.73 15.03
C ILE A 384 4.22 -23.86 15.89
N TRP A 385 3.53 -24.98 16.02
CA TRP A 385 3.99 -26.17 16.74
C TRP A 385 5.32 -26.70 16.20
N ILE A 386 5.63 -26.52 14.90
CA ILE A 386 6.90 -26.94 14.30
C ILE A 386 8.06 -26.18 14.94
N ALA A 387 7.92 -24.86 15.10
CA ALA A 387 8.96 -24.04 15.73
C ALA A 387 9.11 -24.34 17.23
N GLN A 388 8.01 -24.73 17.90
CA GLN A 388 7.98 -25.08 19.32
C GLN A 388 8.58 -26.49 19.60
N SER A 389 8.45 -27.44 18.66
CA SER A 389 8.95 -28.81 18.80
C SER A 389 10.42 -28.98 18.41
N LEU A 390 11.06 -27.96 17.86
CA LEU A 390 12.49 -28.05 17.52
C LEU A 390 13.35 -28.22 18.79
N PRO A 391 14.39 -29.07 18.76
CA PRO A 391 15.31 -29.26 19.88
C PRO A 391 16.31 -28.12 20.02
N VAL A 392 15.78 -26.87 20.12
CA VAL A 392 16.54 -25.64 20.25
C VAL A 392 15.92 -24.76 21.32
N ASP A 393 16.73 -23.90 21.92
CA ASP A 393 16.22 -22.91 22.85
C ASP A 393 15.25 -21.96 22.08
N LEU A 394 14.04 -21.78 22.61
CA LEU A 394 13.01 -20.91 21.99
C LEU A 394 13.47 -19.45 21.87
N TRP A 395 14.40 -19.01 22.72
CA TRP A 395 15.02 -17.71 22.56
C TRP A 395 15.78 -17.59 21.24
N GLN A 396 16.41 -18.66 20.73
CA GLN A 396 17.07 -18.64 19.42
C GLN A 396 16.05 -18.42 18.29
N VAL A 397 14.83 -18.99 18.42
CA VAL A 397 13.74 -18.75 17.46
C VAL A 397 13.31 -17.29 17.46
N LEU A 398 13.05 -16.72 18.63
CA LEU A 398 12.66 -15.31 18.77
C LEU A 398 13.79 -14.36 18.31
N ARG A 399 15.04 -14.67 18.69
CA ARG A 399 16.21 -13.92 18.25
C ARG A 399 16.40 -13.94 16.73
N ALA A 400 16.12 -15.05 16.06
CA ALA A 400 16.18 -15.11 14.61
C ALA A 400 15.15 -14.20 13.95
N LYS A 401 13.92 -14.12 14.50
CA LYS A 401 12.88 -13.19 14.03
C LYS A 401 13.29 -11.72 14.21
N LEU A 402 13.87 -11.37 15.37
CA LEU A 402 14.43 -10.04 15.62
C LEU A 402 15.55 -9.71 14.62
N SER A 403 16.45 -10.68 14.39
CA SER A 403 17.63 -10.47 13.53
C SER A 403 17.26 -10.15 12.08
N VAL A 404 16.17 -10.72 11.54
CA VAL A 404 15.71 -10.40 10.18
C VAL A 404 15.35 -8.92 10.07
N GLN A 405 14.56 -8.40 10.99
CA GLN A 405 14.17 -6.97 10.95
C GLN A 405 15.38 -6.07 11.22
N LEU A 406 16.22 -6.38 12.20
CA LEU A 406 17.42 -5.58 12.49
C LEU A 406 18.35 -5.50 11.29
N LEU A 407 18.65 -6.61 10.62
CA LEU A 407 19.51 -6.62 9.44
C LEU A 407 18.92 -5.82 8.28
N LEU A 408 17.62 -6.02 8.02
CA LEU A 408 16.93 -5.38 6.90
C LEU A 408 16.61 -3.90 7.17
N THR A 409 16.65 -3.44 8.42
CA THR A 409 16.40 -2.03 8.76
C THR A 409 17.71 -1.27 8.97
N ILE A 410 18.63 -1.80 9.81
CA ILE A 410 19.84 -1.07 10.22
C ILE A 410 20.81 -0.91 9.04
N VAL A 411 20.99 -1.94 8.20
CA VAL A 411 21.96 -1.85 7.09
C VAL A 411 21.55 -0.76 6.08
N PRO A 412 20.33 -0.70 5.55
CA PRO A 412 19.91 0.38 4.67
C PRO A 412 19.83 1.74 5.37
N LEU A 413 19.50 1.78 6.66
CA LEU A 413 19.48 3.01 7.46
C LEU A 413 20.88 3.62 7.55
N ILE A 414 21.91 2.81 7.90
CA ILE A 414 23.29 3.28 7.95
C ILE A 414 23.75 3.85 6.59
N VAL A 415 23.41 3.17 5.48
CA VAL A 415 23.72 3.67 4.14
C VAL A 415 23.07 5.04 3.91
N CYS A 416 21.81 5.19 4.31
CA CYS A 416 21.08 6.45 4.22
C CYS A 416 21.74 7.55 5.09
N GLU A 417 22.09 7.23 6.32
CA GLU A 417 22.73 8.14 7.27
C GLU A 417 24.11 8.62 6.79
N ILE A 418 24.90 7.75 6.16
CA ILE A 418 26.16 8.14 5.52
C ILE A 418 25.89 9.19 4.44
N CYS A 419 24.85 9.01 3.59
CA CYS A 419 24.48 10.01 2.59
C CYS A 419 24.08 11.35 3.23
N PHE A 420 23.32 11.32 4.32
CA PHE A 420 22.95 12.52 5.07
C PHE A 420 24.18 13.21 5.67
N ALA A 421 25.14 12.47 6.22
CA ALA A 421 26.36 13.02 6.81
C ALA A 421 27.21 13.82 5.81
N PHE A 422 27.17 13.46 4.50
CA PHE A 422 27.85 14.23 3.45
C PHE A 422 27.18 15.55 3.11
N VAL A 423 25.90 15.68 3.33
CA VAL A 423 25.10 16.85 2.94
C VAL A 423 24.88 17.80 4.11
N MET A 424 24.79 17.26 5.33
CA MET A 424 24.59 18.10 6.51
C MET A 424 25.84 18.93 6.83
N PRO A 425 25.66 20.21 7.18
CA PRO A 425 26.73 21.00 7.73
C PRO A 425 27.28 20.31 9.00
N SER A 426 28.57 20.12 9.09
CA SER A 426 29.24 19.41 10.19
C SER A 426 29.03 20.17 11.51
N HIS A 427 28.12 19.70 12.34
CA HIS A 427 27.86 20.24 13.69
C HIS A 427 28.54 19.41 14.80
N GLY A 428 29.59 18.69 14.48
CA GLY A 428 30.38 17.95 15.47
C GLY A 428 29.59 16.84 16.16
N ILE A 429 29.53 16.90 17.50
CA ILE A 429 28.91 15.87 18.35
C ILE A 429 27.40 15.73 18.12
N GLU A 430 26.73 16.80 17.73
CA GLU A 430 25.27 16.80 17.50
C GLU A 430 24.88 15.96 16.30
N THR A 431 25.66 16.03 15.22
CA THR A 431 25.45 15.20 14.03
C THR A 431 25.68 13.72 14.35
N ILE A 432 26.74 13.40 15.10
CA ILE A 432 27.02 12.01 15.51
C ILE A 432 25.90 11.46 16.37
N LEU A 433 25.47 12.19 17.38
CA LEU A 433 24.35 11.76 18.24
C LEU A 433 23.06 11.63 17.44
N GLY A 434 22.80 12.57 16.52
CA GLY A 434 21.63 12.55 15.65
C GLY A 434 21.57 11.31 14.75
N LEU A 435 22.71 10.82 14.23
CA LEU A 435 22.77 9.59 13.42
C LEU A 435 22.61 8.33 14.28
N ILE A 436 22.97 8.36 15.57
CA ILE A 436 22.81 7.20 16.46
C ILE A 436 21.34 7.02 16.91
N VAL A 437 20.60 8.12 17.05
CA VAL A 437 19.20 8.07 17.55
C VAL A 437 18.29 7.17 16.69
N PRO A 438 18.23 7.28 15.34
CA PRO A 438 17.37 6.41 14.53
C PRO A 438 17.75 4.93 14.62
N ILE A 439 19.05 4.61 14.79
CA ILE A 439 19.53 3.24 14.96
C ILE A 439 19.00 2.65 16.28
N VAL A 440 19.17 3.36 17.39
CA VAL A 440 18.69 2.90 18.72
C VAL A 440 17.18 2.82 18.74
N PHE A 441 16.50 3.77 18.10
CA PHE A 441 15.05 3.75 17.92
C PHE A 441 14.58 2.54 17.11
N ALA A 442 15.25 2.19 16.02
CA ALA A 442 14.95 1.00 15.22
C ALA A 442 15.12 -0.31 16.03
N ILE A 443 16.15 -0.37 16.91
CA ILE A 443 16.33 -1.50 17.84
C ILE A 443 15.16 -1.55 18.82
N PHE A 444 14.78 -0.44 19.42
CA PHE A 444 13.63 -0.35 20.33
C PHE A 444 12.34 -0.81 19.64
N LEU A 445 12.03 -0.28 18.44
CA LEU A 445 10.84 -0.67 17.68
C LEU A 445 10.84 -2.16 17.33
N THR A 446 11.98 -2.73 17.00
CA THR A 446 12.09 -4.17 16.69
C THR A 446 11.72 -5.02 17.91
N LEU A 447 12.23 -4.68 19.09
CA LEU A 447 11.91 -5.39 20.34
C LEU A 447 10.45 -5.18 20.75
N PHE A 448 9.95 -3.94 20.64
CA PHE A 448 8.57 -3.58 20.91
C PHE A 448 7.60 -4.29 19.93
N GLY A 449 7.96 -4.37 18.67
CA GLY A 449 7.20 -5.07 17.65
C GLY A 449 7.05 -6.56 17.95
N LEU A 450 8.13 -7.25 18.39
CA LEU A 450 8.04 -8.65 18.80
C LEU A 450 7.20 -8.81 20.07
N PHE A 451 7.31 -7.88 21.02
CA PHE A 451 6.47 -7.85 22.21
C PHE A 451 4.98 -7.80 21.82
N LEU A 452 4.58 -6.89 20.93
CA LEU A 452 3.20 -6.77 20.45
C LEU A 452 2.76 -8.03 19.67
N GLY A 453 3.63 -8.58 18.83
CA GLY A 453 3.36 -9.81 18.07
C GLY A 453 3.09 -11.02 18.95
N LEU A 454 3.75 -11.13 20.11
CA LEU A 454 3.53 -12.18 21.10
C LEU A 454 2.27 -11.94 21.94
N GLN A 455 1.95 -10.67 22.29
CA GLN A 455 0.77 -10.35 23.09
C GLN A 455 -0.53 -10.44 22.29
N MET A 456 -0.49 -10.16 20.99
CA MET A 456 -1.66 -10.11 20.13
C MET A 456 -1.49 -10.99 18.87
N PRO A 457 -1.19 -12.31 19.01
CA PRO A 457 -1.00 -13.17 17.86
C PRO A 457 -2.33 -13.46 17.16
N ASN A 458 -2.29 -13.56 15.84
CA ASN A 458 -3.41 -14.04 15.03
C ASN A 458 -2.93 -15.32 14.29
N LEU A 459 -3.20 -16.49 14.83
CA LEU A 459 -2.74 -17.77 14.28
C LEU A 459 -3.75 -18.43 13.34
N SER A 460 -5.04 -18.05 13.42
CA SER A 460 -6.14 -18.66 12.65
C SER A 460 -6.53 -17.85 11.41
N TRP A 461 -5.54 -17.27 10.73
CA TRP A 461 -5.79 -16.49 9.51
C TRP A 461 -5.99 -17.39 8.28
N THR A 462 -6.89 -16.96 7.39
CA THR A 462 -7.13 -17.60 6.09
C THR A 462 -6.41 -16.88 4.94
N ASN A 463 -6.14 -15.58 5.10
CA ASN A 463 -5.41 -14.76 4.16
C ASN A 463 -4.18 -14.16 4.86
N GLU A 464 -3.03 -14.26 4.22
CA GLU A 464 -1.75 -13.75 4.70
C GLU A 464 -1.75 -12.24 4.99
N LEU A 465 -2.59 -11.47 4.29
CA LEU A 465 -2.75 -10.03 4.53
C LEU A 465 -3.35 -9.71 5.91
N ALA A 466 -4.09 -10.65 6.51
CA ALA A 466 -4.72 -10.42 7.81
C ALA A 466 -3.68 -10.20 8.94
N PRO A 467 -2.66 -11.05 9.13
CA PRO A 467 -1.61 -10.78 10.11
C PRO A 467 -0.65 -9.65 9.70
N ILE A 468 -0.43 -9.42 8.40
CA ILE A 468 0.54 -8.45 7.87
C ILE A 468 0.04 -7.01 7.98
N LYS A 469 -1.22 -6.76 7.62
CA LYS A 469 -1.75 -5.39 7.47
C LYS A 469 -2.95 -5.08 8.36
N GLN A 470 -3.78 -6.08 8.66
CA GLN A 470 -5.04 -5.89 9.38
C GLN A 470 -4.93 -6.22 10.87
N SER A 471 -3.75 -6.54 11.36
CA SER A 471 -3.52 -6.85 12.77
C SER A 471 -3.38 -5.56 13.59
N LEU A 472 -4.07 -5.51 14.74
CA LEU A 472 -3.97 -4.39 15.67
C LEU A 472 -2.52 -4.20 16.18
N SER A 473 -1.76 -5.28 16.33
CA SER A 473 -0.34 -5.22 16.72
C SER A 473 0.52 -4.45 15.71
N VAL A 474 0.29 -4.66 14.39
CA VAL A 474 1.00 -3.93 13.33
C VAL A 474 0.60 -2.45 13.33
N VAL A 475 -0.70 -2.17 13.47
CA VAL A 475 -1.21 -0.79 13.54
C VAL A 475 -0.59 -0.04 14.72
N ILE A 476 -0.58 -0.66 15.92
CA ILE A 476 0.01 -0.03 17.12
C ILE A 476 1.52 0.18 16.95
N SER A 477 2.25 -0.80 16.38
CA SER A 477 3.69 -0.67 16.16
C SER A 477 4.02 0.47 15.20
N MET A 478 3.44 0.46 14.02
CA MET A 478 3.72 1.44 12.97
C MET A 478 3.28 2.85 13.37
N PHE A 479 2.00 3.03 13.72
CA PHE A 479 1.49 4.35 14.11
C PHE A 479 2.05 4.82 15.46
N GLY A 480 2.30 3.90 16.40
CA GLY A 480 2.98 4.22 17.65
C GLY A 480 4.38 4.76 17.41
N GLY A 481 5.14 4.13 16.50
CA GLY A 481 6.45 4.62 16.09
C GLY A 481 6.38 6.02 15.44
N TRP A 482 5.39 6.27 14.59
CA TRP A 482 5.17 7.60 14.01
C TRP A 482 4.83 8.66 15.04
N VAL A 483 3.88 8.36 15.93
CA VAL A 483 3.48 9.28 16.99
C VAL A 483 4.67 9.61 17.89
N VAL A 484 5.44 8.62 18.31
CA VAL A 484 6.63 8.84 19.15
C VAL A 484 7.65 9.72 18.41
N SER A 485 7.94 9.46 17.15
CA SER A 485 8.89 10.26 16.36
C SER A 485 8.46 11.73 16.25
N VAL A 486 7.18 11.97 15.94
CA VAL A 486 6.64 13.34 15.83
C VAL A 486 6.57 14.03 17.19
N VAL A 487 6.14 13.33 18.24
CA VAL A 487 6.08 13.88 19.59
C VAL A 487 7.46 14.31 20.07
N LEU A 488 8.51 13.54 19.82
CA LEU A 488 9.87 13.93 20.17
C LEU A 488 10.31 15.22 19.45
N SER A 489 9.97 15.36 18.17
CA SER A 489 10.27 16.60 17.43
C SER A 489 9.52 17.81 18.00
N VAL A 490 8.24 17.64 18.32
CA VAL A 490 7.40 18.69 18.94
C VAL A 490 7.89 19.03 20.34
N LEU A 491 8.30 18.05 21.13
CA LEU A 491 8.87 18.27 22.47
C LEU A 491 10.16 19.11 22.43
N TYR A 492 11.04 18.83 21.47
CA TYR A 492 12.22 19.65 21.25
C TYR A 492 11.83 21.09 20.93
N TYR A 493 10.92 21.27 19.98
CA TYR A 493 10.47 22.60 19.55
C TYR A 493 9.81 23.41 20.66
N THR A 494 9.01 22.80 21.53
CA THR A 494 8.20 23.49 22.54
C THR A 494 8.90 23.68 23.90
N MET A 495 9.62 22.63 24.34
CA MET A 495 10.10 22.58 25.74
C MET A 495 11.60 22.32 25.86
N ALA A 496 12.17 21.49 25.03
CA ALA A 496 13.54 21.01 25.22
C ALA A 496 14.60 21.88 24.53
N TYR A 497 14.22 22.87 23.75
CA TYR A 497 15.14 23.76 23.03
C TYR A 497 16.19 24.41 23.96
N PRO A 498 15.88 24.89 25.20
CA PRO A 498 16.88 25.49 26.09
C PRO A 498 17.97 24.51 26.54
N MET A 499 17.74 23.19 26.45
CA MET A 499 18.73 22.17 26.85
C MET A 499 19.83 21.97 25.80
N GLY A 500 19.63 22.45 24.58
CA GLY A 500 20.50 22.16 23.42
C GLY A 500 20.29 20.76 22.83
N VAL A 501 20.60 20.62 21.55
CA VAL A 501 20.37 19.39 20.77
C VAL A 501 21.16 18.20 21.32
N SER A 502 22.42 18.41 21.69
CA SER A 502 23.31 17.35 22.16
C SER A 502 22.78 16.66 23.42
N LEU A 503 22.36 17.46 24.42
CA LEU A 503 21.80 16.92 25.66
C LEU A 503 20.44 16.25 25.41
N TYR A 504 19.63 16.84 24.55
CA TYR A 504 18.34 16.27 24.17
C TYR A 504 18.50 14.88 23.53
N PHE A 505 19.39 14.74 22.55
CA PHE A 505 19.66 13.43 21.93
C PHE A 505 20.27 12.43 22.91
N ALA A 506 21.15 12.87 23.81
CA ALA A 506 21.71 11.99 24.84
C ALA A 506 20.59 11.43 25.77
N VAL A 507 19.64 12.25 26.18
CA VAL A 507 18.50 11.81 27.00
C VAL A 507 17.64 10.80 26.24
N ILE A 508 17.32 11.06 24.98
CA ILE A 508 16.54 10.15 24.13
C ILE A 508 17.26 8.81 23.94
N LEU A 509 18.56 8.85 23.66
CA LEU A 509 19.37 7.63 23.49
C LEU A 509 19.36 6.78 24.74
N VAL A 510 19.56 7.38 25.91
CA VAL A 510 19.50 6.66 27.20
C VAL A 510 18.11 6.07 27.43
N ALA A 511 17.04 6.84 27.18
CA ALA A 511 15.67 6.38 27.35
C ALA A 511 15.36 5.15 26.46
N PHE A 512 15.67 5.22 25.16
CA PHE A 512 15.43 4.09 24.26
C PHE A 512 16.37 2.91 24.53
N ALA A 513 17.61 3.15 24.92
CA ALA A 513 18.54 2.08 25.30
C ALA A 513 18.03 1.31 26.54
N VAL A 514 17.60 2.02 27.59
CA VAL A 514 17.03 1.40 28.79
C VAL A 514 15.76 0.63 28.45
N ALA A 515 14.84 1.23 27.69
CA ALA A 515 13.62 0.56 27.23
C ALA A 515 13.92 -0.70 26.42
N SER A 516 14.91 -0.66 25.53
CA SER A 516 15.36 -1.79 24.73
C SER A 516 15.90 -2.93 25.60
N VAL A 517 16.72 -2.61 26.60
CA VAL A 517 17.27 -3.61 27.54
C VAL A 517 16.14 -4.27 28.34
N VAL A 518 15.20 -3.50 28.87
CA VAL A 518 14.04 -4.00 29.62
C VAL A 518 13.20 -4.93 28.74
N LEU A 519 12.89 -4.53 27.50
CA LEU A 519 12.14 -5.35 26.55
C LEU A 519 12.90 -6.63 26.18
N CYS A 520 14.21 -6.56 25.98
CA CYS A 520 15.04 -7.73 25.65
C CYS A 520 15.02 -8.75 26.80
N ILE A 521 15.17 -8.31 28.04
CA ILE A 521 15.10 -9.17 29.24
C ILE A 521 13.70 -9.79 29.37
N TRP A 522 12.66 -8.99 29.15
CA TRP A 522 11.28 -9.49 29.18
C TRP A 522 11.02 -10.54 28.10
N LEU A 523 11.43 -10.28 26.86
CA LEU A 523 11.30 -11.21 25.73
C LEU A 523 12.03 -12.53 26.01
N LYS A 524 13.23 -12.47 26.57
CA LYS A 524 14.00 -13.66 26.94
C LYS A 524 13.34 -14.47 28.04
N LYS A 525 12.77 -13.83 29.08
CA LYS A 525 12.19 -14.54 30.24
C LYS A 525 10.73 -14.92 30.02
N LYS A 526 9.87 -13.95 29.72
CA LYS A 526 8.41 -14.14 29.57
C LYS A 526 7.99 -14.40 28.13
N GLY A 527 8.63 -13.77 27.15
CA GLY A 527 8.29 -13.93 25.74
C GLY A 527 8.47 -15.37 25.25
N THR A 528 9.51 -16.07 25.70
CA THR A 528 9.74 -17.49 25.38
C THR A 528 8.66 -18.39 25.96
N ILE A 529 8.20 -18.14 27.18
CA ILE A 529 7.11 -18.89 27.82
C ILE A 529 5.79 -18.65 27.08
N ILE A 530 5.50 -17.40 26.73
CA ILE A 530 4.31 -17.07 25.95
C ILE A 530 4.36 -17.79 24.60
N PHE A 531 5.49 -17.72 23.89
CA PHE A 531 5.66 -18.39 22.60
C PHE A 531 5.48 -19.91 22.69
N ALA A 532 5.97 -20.54 23.76
CA ALA A 532 5.81 -21.99 24.00
C ALA A 532 4.34 -22.40 24.15
N ASN A 533 3.50 -21.54 24.75
CA ASN A 533 2.11 -21.83 25.06
C ASN A 533 1.12 -21.36 23.99
N LEU A 534 1.59 -20.76 22.89
CA LEU A 534 0.72 -20.37 21.78
C LEU A 534 0.19 -21.61 21.07
N SER A 535 -1.12 -21.66 20.86
CA SER A 535 -1.80 -22.69 20.06
C SER A 535 -2.70 -22.03 19.02
N ALA A 536 -2.82 -22.66 17.84
CA ALA A 536 -3.63 -22.17 16.72
C ALA A 536 -5.06 -22.70 16.77
#